data_2eeebdeefbe3e1dd4aac59f5b346382a
#
_entry.id   2eeebdeefbe3e1dd4aac59f5b346382a
#
_cell.length_a   1.000
_cell.length_b   1.000
_cell.length_c   1.000
_cell.angle_alpha   90.00
_cell.angle_beta   90.00
_cell.angle_gamma   90.00
#
_symmetry.space_group_name_H-M   'P 1'
#
loop_
_entity.id
_entity.type
_entity.pdbx_description
1 polymer ?
#
loop_
_entity_poly.entity_id
_entity_poly.type
_entity_poly.pdbx_seq_one_letter_code
_entity_poly.pdbx_strand_id
1 'polypeptide(L)'
;MALPILLYLLVSVIKSAVVLGVLLTAVAYTVWLERKVVGHMQNRWGPTRVGPFGLLQPAADGIKFLFKEDLTPPHVYKPLFLAAPLIAVIFALTSIAVIPFGNSITIGGYLIPLQITDVNTGLLLILGVTSIGVYGVALAGWSSNNKYSLLGGLRASAQMVSYEISLGLSLVGVLIMSGSFSLRDIVNAQGGHFWGFIPRWNIFHGQFIGFFCYLMAAYAETNRIPFDLPEAETELVAGYHTEYSAMKFAMFFMAEYANMITVACLATLLFFGGWNGPLFGPPILQAVLPVFWFALKIFGFLFLYIWVRGTLPRFRYDQLMAFGWKFLLPLALVNLIATAIAVAW
;
A
#
# COMPACT_ATOMS: atom_id res chain seq x y z
N MET A 1 -10.81 9.78 -30.74
CA MET A 1 -11.13 8.56 -31.51
C MET A 1 -10.95 7.35 -30.59
N ALA A 2 -11.87 6.37 -30.66
CA ALA A 2 -11.68 5.08 -29.96
C ALA A 2 -10.54 4.30 -30.65
N LEU A 3 -9.68 3.69 -29.82
CA LEU A 3 -8.60 2.82 -30.32
C LEU A 3 -9.20 1.57 -31.00
N PRO A 4 -8.64 1.10 -32.13
CA PRO A 4 -8.95 -0.24 -32.66
C PRO A 4 -8.73 -1.30 -31.57
N ILE A 5 -9.60 -2.32 -31.52
CA ILE A 5 -9.60 -3.33 -30.46
C ILE A 5 -8.20 -3.94 -30.26
N LEU A 6 -7.51 -4.31 -31.33
CA LEU A 6 -6.16 -4.87 -31.26
C LEU A 6 -5.15 -3.91 -30.64
N LEU A 7 -5.20 -2.63 -31.03
CA LEU A 7 -4.32 -1.58 -30.49
C LEU A 7 -4.64 -1.31 -29.02
N TYR A 8 -5.93 -1.33 -28.65
CA TYR A 8 -6.36 -1.19 -27.25
C TYR A 8 -5.81 -2.33 -26.37
N LEU A 9 -5.91 -3.58 -26.82
CA LEU A 9 -5.35 -4.73 -26.11
C LEU A 9 -3.83 -4.63 -25.96
N LEU A 10 -3.13 -4.28 -27.04
CA LEU A 10 -1.68 -4.09 -27.01
C LEU A 10 -1.27 -3.02 -26.00
N VAL A 11 -1.91 -1.85 -26.05
CA VAL A 11 -1.65 -0.73 -25.10
C VAL A 11 -1.96 -1.14 -23.67
N SER A 12 -3.02 -1.90 -23.43
CA SER A 12 -3.38 -2.41 -22.10
C SER A 12 -2.33 -3.36 -21.55
N VAL A 13 -1.82 -4.29 -22.35
CA VAL A 13 -0.75 -5.21 -21.96
C VAL A 13 0.55 -4.45 -21.66
N ILE A 14 0.93 -3.50 -22.51
CA ILE A 14 2.13 -2.68 -22.28
C ILE A 14 1.98 -1.85 -20.98
N LYS A 15 0.84 -1.21 -20.78
CA LYS A 15 0.58 -0.46 -19.53
C LYS A 15 0.69 -1.36 -18.30
N SER A 16 0.08 -2.54 -18.34
CA SER A 16 0.14 -3.49 -17.23
C SER A 16 1.58 -3.93 -16.95
N ALA A 17 2.35 -4.24 -17.97
CA ALA A 17 3.76 -4.64 -17.84
C ALA A 17 4.61 -3.50 -17.26
N VAL A 18 4.41 -2.26 -17.73
CA VAL A 18 5.13 -1.07 -17.21
C VAL A 18 4.78 -0.81 -15.75
N VAL A 19 3.48 -0.81 -15.41
CA VAL A 19 3.03 -0.54 -14.02
C VAL A 19 3.54 -1.61 -13.07
N LEU A 20 3.45 -2.89 -13.43
CA LEU A 20 3.99 -3.99 -12.62
C LEU A 20 5.51 -3.90 -12.48
N GLY A 21 6.22 -3.60 -13.56
CA GLY A 21 7.67 -3.40 -13.54
C GLY A 21 8.10 -2.25 -12.62
N VAL A 22 7.39 -1.11 -12.69
CA VAL A 22 7.62 0.03 -11.80
C VAL A 22 7.31 -0.32 -10.35
N LEU A 23 6.18 -1.02 -10.09
CA LEU A 23 5.81 -1.44 -8.74
C LEU A 23 6.84 -2.39 -8.13
N LEU A 24 7.24 -3.44 -8.84
CA LEU A 24 8.25 -4.40 -8.36
C LEU A 24 9.60 -3.73 -8.11
N THR A 25 9.97 -2.78 -8.97
CA THR A 25 11.17 -1.96 -8.79
C THR A 25 11.04 -1.08 -7.55
N ALA A 26 9.89 -0.42 -7.36
CA ALA A 26 9.62 0.40 -6.18
C ALA A 26 9.66 -0.42 -4.89
N VAL A 27 9.07 -1.62 -4.87
CA VAL A 27 9.16 -2.58 -3.76
C VAL A 27 10.61 -2.89 -3.42
N ALA A 28 11.41 -3.27 -4.41
CA ALA A 28 12.82 -3.62 -4.24
C ALA A 28 13.65 -2.44 -3.69
N TYR A 29 13.46 -1.24 -4.23
CA TYR A 29 14.18 -0.04 -3.76
C TYR A 29 13.65 0.52 -2.44
N THR A 30 12.39 0.26 -2.08
CA THR A 30 11.87 0.59 -0.74
C THR A 30 12.59 -0.22 0.34
N VAL A 31 12.85 -1.51 0.10
CA VAL A 31 13.66 -2.35 1.01
C VAL A 31 15.09 -1.80 1.14
N TRP A 32 15.71 -1.39 0.03
CA TRP A 32 17.03 -0.76 0.07
C TRP A 32 17.04 0.56 0.85
N LEU A 33 16.04 1.42 0.60
CA LEU A 33 15.89 2.70 1.29
C LEU A 33 15.71 2.50 2.79
N GLU A 34 14.88 1.55 3.19
CA GLU A 34 14.64 1.21 4.59
C GLU A 34 15.94 0.79 5.30
N ARG A 35 16.72 -0.12 4.69
CA ARG A 35 18.01 -0.54 5.24
C ARG A 35 19.01 0.61 5.34
N LYS A 36 18.98 1.57 4.40
CA LYS A 36 19.82 2.77 4.43
C LYS A 36 19.41 3.71 5.55
N VAL A 37 18.15 4.11 5.59
CA VAL A 37 17.64 5.09 6.56
C VAL A 37 17.76 4.55 7.99
N VAL A 38 17.27 3.32 8.26
CA VAL A 38 17.39 2.70 9.58
C VAL A 38 18.87 2.48 9.97
N GLY A 39 19.73 2.12 9.01
CA GLY A 39 21.16 2.03 9.26
C GLY A 39 21.74 3.34 9.80
N HIS A 40 21.45 4.47 9.13
CA HIS A 40 21.93 5.79 9.58
C HIS A 40 21.33 6.20 10.94
N MET A 41 20.05 5.91 11.20
CA MET A 41 19.43 6.14 12.52
C MET A 41 20.11 5.35 13.64
N GLN A 42 20.62 4.15 13.31
CA GLN A 42 21.36 3.29 14.23
C GLN A 42 22.87 3.54 14.24
N ASN A 43 23.34 4.62 13.66
CA ASN A 43 24.75 5.02 13.58
C ASN A 43 25.63 3.96 12.87
N ARG A 44 25.09 3.23 11.88
CA ARG A 44 25.77 2.23 11.04
C ARG A 44 25.52 2.45 9.56
N TRP A 45 26.46 2.00 8.74
CA TRP A 45 26.31 2.04 7.29
C TRP A 45 25.30 0.98 6.81
N GLY A 46 24.31 1.38 6.02
CA GLY A 46 23.46 0.44 5.29
C GLY A 46 24.21 -0.27 4.15
N PRO A 47 23.51 -0.95 3.21
CA PRO A 47 24.14 -1.63 2.08
C PRO A 47 25.05 -0.69 1.27
N THR A 48 26.32 -1.03 1.09
CA THR A 48 27.30 -0.17 0.38
C THR A 48 28.15 -0.94 -0.63
N ARG A 49 28.29 -2.27 -0.49
CA ARG A 49 29.27 -3.07 -1.23
C ARG A 49 28.80 -3.53 -2.61
N VAL A 50 27.51 -3.78 -2.79
CA VAL A 50 26.95 -4.32 -4.05
C VAL A 50 26.55 -3.17 -4.97
N GLY A 51 27.41 -2.81 -5.89
CA GLY A 51 27.26 -1.65 -6.79
C GLY A 51 27.47 -0.30 -6.09
N PRO A 52 27.38 0.81 -6.84
CA PRO A 52 27.52 2.15 -6.27
C PRO A 52 26.49 2.39 -5.17
N PHE A 53 26.93 2.76 -3.97
CA PHE A 53 26.07 3.00 -2.81
C PHE A 53 25.14 1.83 -2.41
N GLY A 54 25.40 0.60 -2.89
CA GLY A 54 24.57 -0.57 -2.63
C GLY A 54 23.29 -0.63 -3.47
N LEU A 55 23.21 0.10 -4.59
CA LEU A 55 22.01 0.14 -5.45
C LEU A 55 21.68 -1.20 -6.10
N LEU A 56 22.65 -2.08 -6.28
CA LEU A 56 22.42 -3.43 -6.84
C LEU A 56 22.05 -4.47 -5.76
N GLN A 57 21.97 -4.07 -4.48
CA GLN A 57 21.63 -4.98 -3.39
C GLN A 57 20.23 -5.66 -3.58
N PRO A 58 19.16 -4.95 -4.01
CA PRO A 58 17.88 -5.60 -4.25
C PRO A 58 17.95 -6.69 -5.33
N ALA A 59 18.73 -6.47 -6.38
CA ALA A 59 18.95 -7.49 -7.42
C ALA A 59 19.70 -8.71 -6.86
N ALA A 60 20.74 -8.49 -6.06
CA ALA A 60 21.47 -9.58 -5.40
C ALA A 60 20.58 -10.36 -4.44
N ASP A 61 19.70 -9.69 -3.68
CA ASP A 61 18.75 -10.33 -2.79
C ASP A 61 17.71 -11.14 -3.57
N GLY A 62 17.21 -10.65 -4.71
CA GLY A 62 16.32 -11.39 -5.61
C GLY A 62 16.97 -12.67 -6.17
N ILE A 63 18.19 -12.55 -6.68
CA ILE A 63 18.97 -13.69 -7.18
C ILE A 63 19.20 -14.72 -6.07
N LYS A 64 19.57 -14.28 -4.87
CA LYS A 64 19.73 -15.15 -3.70
C LYS A 64 18.47 -15.95 -3.39
N PHE A 65 17.27 -15.34 -3.43
CA PHE A 65 16.01 -16.05 -3.17
C PHE A 65 15.67 -17.05 -4.25
N LEU A 66 16.04 -16.80 -5.51
CA LEU A 66 15.82 -17.73 -6.61
C LEU A 66 16.71 -18.99 -6.53
N PHE A 67 17.96 -18.83 -6.09
CA PHE A 67 18.91 -19.95 -6.00
C PHE A 67 18.96 -20.62 -4.63
N LYS A 68 18.29 -20.06 -3.61
CA LYS A 68 18.21 -20.64 -2.29
C LYS A 68 17.33 -21.91 -2.31
N GLU A 69 17.76 -22.97 -1.63
CA GLU A 69 17.00 -24.21 -1.49
C GLU A 69 15.60 -23.92 -0.92
N ASP A 70 14.58 -24.43 -1.61
CA ASP A 70 13.19 -24.27 -1.22
C ASP A 70 12.73 -25.47 -0.38
N LEU A 71 12.78 -25.28 0.94
CA LEU A 71 12.34 -26.29 1.89
C LEU A 71 10.82 -26.28 2.04
N THR A 72 10.23 -27.47 1.93
CA THR A 72 8.83 -27.71 2.27
C THR A 72 8.78 -28.77 3.36
N PRO A 73 8.45 -28.42 4.61
CA PRO A 73 8.42 -29.39 5.71
C PRO A 73 7.43 -30.53 5.42
N PRO A 74 7.69 -31.76 5.90
CA PRO A 74 6.84 -32.92 5.61
C PRO A 74 5.47 -32.85 6.32
N HIS A 75 5.35 -32.11 7.38
CA HIS A 75 4.13 -31.99 8.21
C HIS A 75 3.12 -30.95 7.74
N VAL A 76 3.46 -30.14 6.70
CA VAL A 76 2.58 -29.10 6.18
C VAL A 76 1.53 -29.63 5.22
N TYR A 77 0.37 -28.94 5.14
CA TYR A 77 -0.62 -29.22 4.11
C TYR A 77 -0.25 -28.54 2.80
N LYS A 78 0.47 -29.26 1.94
CA LYS A 78 1.15 -28.73 0.75
C LYS A 78 0.29 -27.83 -0.17
N PRO A 79 -0.96 -28.18 -0.56
CA PRO A 79 -1.74 -27.33 -1.46
C PRO A 79 -1.98 -25.92 -0.91
N LEU A 80 -2.41 -25.81 0.35
CA LEU A 80 -2.65 -24.51 0.99
C LEU A 80 -1.33 -23.80 1.30
N PHE A 81 -0.28 -24.54 1.67
CA PHE A 81 1.04 -23.98 1.92
C PHE A 81 1.65 -23.28 0.69
N LEU A 82 1.44 -23.85 -0.49
CA LEU A 82 1.87 -23.23 -1.75
C LEU A 82 0.93 -22.12 -2.21
N ALA A 83 -0.37 -22.25 -1.97
CA ALA A 83 -1.37 -21.26 -2.39
C ALA A 83 -1.29 -19.96 -1.55
N ALA A 84 -0.96 -20.04 -0.27
CA ALA A 84 -0.98 -18.90 0.65
C ALA A 84 -0.10 -17.71 0.17
N PRO A 85 1.20 -17.87 -0.14
CA PRO A 85 2.02 -16.78 -0.65
C PRO A 85 1.57 -16.28 -2.03
N LEU A 86 1.04 -17.15 -2.88
CA LEU A 86 0.48 -16.76 -4.18
C LEU A 86 -0.74 -15.87 -4.01
N ILE A 87 -1.67 -16.23 -3.10
CA ILE A 87 -2.84 -15.41 -2.78
C ILE A 87 -2.39 -14.02 -2.31
N ALA A 88 -1.48 -13.95 -1.33
CA ALA A 88 -1.00 -12.67 -0.82
C ALA A 88 -0.44 -11.77 -1.93
N VAL A 89 0.43 -12.30 -2.81
CA VAL A 89 1.05 -11.53 -3.88
C VAL A 89 0.05 -11.13 -4.97
N ILE A 90 -0.78 -12.06 -5.44
CA ILE A 90 -1.73 -11.79 -6.54
C ILE A 90 -2.65 -10.63 -6.15
N PHE A 91 -3.22 -10.65 -4.96
CA PHE A 91 -4.14 -9.60 -4.52
C PHE A 91 -3.42 -8.28 -4.23
N ALA A 92 -2.21 -8.31 -3.66
CA ALA A 92 -1.39 -7.11 -3.49
C ALA A 92 -1.02 -6.44 -4.81
N LEU A 93 -0.68 -7.23 -5.85
CA LEU A 93 -0.37 -6.68 -7.18
C LEU A 93 -1.63 -6.24 -7.94
N THR A 94 -2.76 -6.91 -7.75
CA THR A 94 -4.02 -6.57 -8.44
C THR A 94 -4.58 -5.24 -7.97
N SER A 95 -4.41 -4.87 -6.70
CA SER A 95 -4.89 -3.61 -6.13
C SER A 95 -4.35 -2.38 -6.87
N ILE A 96 -3.13 -2.45 -7.41
CA ILE A 96 -2.49 -1.34 -8.13
C ILE A 96 -3.13 -1.06 -9.50
N ALA A 97 -3.86 -2.02 -10.07
CA ALA A 97 -4.42 -1.91 -11.43
C ALA A 97 -5.44 -0.77 -11.58
N VAL A 98 -6.08 -0.40 -10.49
CA VAL A 98 -7.13 0.63 -10.46
C VAL A 98 -6.59 2.02 -10.07
N ILE A 99 -5.34 2.10 -9.63
CA ILE A 99 -4.71 3.34 -9.18
C ILE A 99 -4.37 4.23 -10.39
N PRO A 100 -4.91 5.45 -10.47
CA PRO A 100 -4.50 6.43 -11.46
C PRO A 100 -3.18 7.11 -11.06
N PHE A 101 -2.20 7.08 -11.94
CA PHE A 101 -0.88 7.70 -11.71
C PHE A 101 -0.77 9.13 -12.22
N GLY A 102 -1.77 9.61 -12.96
CA GLY A 102 -1.79 10.95 -13.53
C GLY A 102 -2.96 11.16 -14.49
N ASN A 103 -2.95 12.29 -15.15
CA ASN A 103 -3.92 12.59 -16.20
C ASN A 103 -3.68 11.73 -17.45
N SER A 104 -4.65 11.77 -18.40
CA SER A 104 -4.47 11.13 -19.70
C SER A 104 -3.40 11.85 -20.52
N ILE A 105 -2.61 11.09 -21.27
CA ILE A 105 -1.64 11.59 -22.24
C ILE A 105 -2.20 11.38 -23.65
N THR A 106 -2.04 12.38 -24.52
CA THR A 106 -2.43 12.28 -25.93
C THR A 106 -1.23 11.86 -26.76
N ILE A 107 -1.28 10.67 -27.36
CA ILE A 107 -0.23 10.16 -28.25
C ILE A 107 -0.88 9.84 -29.60
N GLY A 108 -0.40 10.47 -30.68
CA GLY A 108 -0.91 10.21 -32.04
C GLY A 108 -2.41 10.51 -32.21
N GLY A 109 -2.97 11.47 -31.45
CA GLY A 109 -4.41 11.80 -31.47
C GLY A 109 -5.29 10.88 -30.59
N TYR A 110 -4.73 9.88 -29.92
CA TYR A 110 -5.45 9.01 -28.99
C TYR A 110 -5.21 9.43 -27.55
N LEU A 111 -6.28 9.51 -26.75
CA LEU A 111 -6.20 9.75 -25.31
C LEU A 111 -5.91 8.43 -24.59
N ILE A 112 -4.74 8.34 -23.98
CA ILE A 112 -4.31 7.17 -23.20
C ILE A 112 -4.34 7.54 -21.71
N PRO A 113 -5.27 6.99 -20.91
CA PRO A 113 -5.30 7.23 -19.48
C PRO A 113 -4.09 6.56 -18.81
N LEU A 114 -3.44 7.26 -17.86
CA LEU A 114 -2.34 6.75 -17.04
C LEU A 114 -2.88 5.86 -15.89
N GLN A 115 -3.66 4.86 -16.26
CA GLN A 115 -4.34 3.91 -15.38
C GLN A 115 -4.54 2.62 -16.18
N ILE A 116 -4.38 1.45 -15.56
CA ILE A 116 -4.61 0.19 -16.27
C ILE A 116 -6.08 0.03 -16.56
N THR A 117 -6.92 0.14 -15.54
CA THR A 117 -8.38 -0.02 -15.61
C THR A 117 -9.05 1.13 -14.89
N ASP A 118 -10.00 1.79 -15.56
CA ASP A 118 -10.85 2.81 -14.96
C ASP A 118 -12.20 2.20 -14.59
N VAL A 119 -12.46 2.10 -13.28
CA VAL A 119 -13.68 1.51 -12.73
C VAL A 119 -14.33 2.55 -11.83
N ASN A 120 -15.62 2.82 -12.05
CA ASN A 120 -16.38 3.79 -11.25
C ASN A 120 -16.40 3.47 -9.75
N THR A 121 -16.29 2.18 -9.39
CA THR A 121 -16.21 1.70 -8.01
C THR A 121 -14.77 1.36 -7.60
N GLY A 122 -13.79 2.08 -8.13
CA GLY A 122 -12.37 1.78 -7.99
C GLY A 122 -11.90 1.63 -6.54
N LEU A 123 -12.36 2.52 -5.65
CA LEU A 123 -12.01 2.46 -4.24
C LEU A 123 -12.53 1.18 -3.57
N LEU A 124 -13.79 0.80 -3.81
CA LEU A 124 -14.36 -0.43 -3.26
C LEU A 124 -13.64 -1.68 -3.78
N LEU A 125 -13.23 -1.66 -5.05
CA LEU A 125 -12.49 -2.78 -5.63
C LEU A 125 -11.13 -2.93 -4.94
N ILE A 126 -10.40 -1.84 -4.68
CA ILE A 126 -9.11 -1.91 -3.97
C ILE A 126 -9.32 -2.48 -2.56
N LEU A 127 -10.27 -1.95 -1.79
CA LEU A 127 -10.55 -2.45 -0.44
C LEU A 127 -10.95 -3.93 -0.45
N GLY A 128 -11.82 -4.35 -1.37
CA GLY A 128 -12.21 -5.75 -1.47
C GLY A 128 -11.08 -6.69 -1.89
N VAL A 129 -10.17 -6.23 -2.74
CA VAL A 129 -9.01 -7.01 -3.18
C VAL A 129 -7.97 -7.12 -2.06
N THR A 130 -7.71 -6.04 -1.32
CA THR A 130 -6.79 -6.08 -0.17
C THR A 130 -7.31 -6.98 0.95
N SER A 131 -8.63 -6.96 1.23
CA SER A 131 -9.28 -7.86 2.19
C SER A 131 -9.04 -9.34 1.90
N ILE A 132 -9.07 -9.74 0.62
CA ILE A 132 -8.80 -11.13 0.23
C ILE A 132 -7.33 -11.50 0.53
N GLY A 133 -6.41 -10.54 0.50
CA GLY A 133 -5.01 -10.75 0.88
C GLY A 133 -4.83 -11.31 2.30
N VAL A 134 -5.75 -11.00 3.23
CA VAL A 134 -5.74 -11.52 4.61
C VAL A 134 -5.82 -13.04 4.65
N TYR A 135 -6.54 -13.65 3.72
CA TYR A 135 -6.61 -15.12 3.63
C TYR A 135 -5.24 -15.74 3.33
N GLY A 136 -4.36 -15.05 2.59
CA GLY A 136 -2.99 -15.51 2.36
C GLY A 136 -2.24 -15.71 3.67
N VAL A 137 -2.34 -14.76 4.60
CA VAL A 137 -1.69 -14.80 5.92
C VAL A 137 -2.34 -15.86 6.84
N ALA A 138 -3.67 -15.90 6.89
CA ALA A 138 -4.40 -16.87 7.70
C ALA A 138 -4.12 -18.32 7.25
N LEU A 139 -4.16 -18.58 5.94
CA LEU A 139 -3.87 -19.89 5.36
C LEU A 139 -2.39 -20.28 5.54
N ALA A 140 -1.46 -19.34 5.52
CA ALA A 140 -0.05 -19.60 5.79
C ALA A 140 0.13 -20.13 7.20
N GLY A 141 -0.48 -19.49 8.19
CA GLY A 141 -0.43 -19.95 9.58
C GLY A 141 -1.07 -21.33 9.76
N TRP A 142 -2.22 -21.56 9.14
CA TRP A 142 -2.95 -22.83 9.25
C TRP A 142 -2.19 -23.97 8.56
N SER A 143 -1.77 -23.80 7.33
CA SER A 143 -1.16 -24.87 6.52
C SER A 143 0.20 -25.32 7.03
N SER A 144 0.87 -24.49 7.82
CA SER A 144 2.18 -24.79 8.42
C SER A 144 2.14 -25.88 9.49
N ASN A 145 0.95 -26.23 10.03
CA ASN A 145 0.77 -27.23 11.08
C ASN A 145 1.72 -27.07 12.28
N ASN A 146 2.04 -25.83 12.63
CA ASN A 146 2.89 -25.42 13.74
C ASN A 146 2.12 -24.49 14.66
N LYS A 147 2.19 -24.70 15.97
CA LYS A 147 1.45 -23.91 16.98
C LYS A 147 1.81 -22.42 16.93
N TYR A 148 3.08 -22.07 16.76
CA TYR A 148 3.54 -20.68 16.68
C TYR A 148 3.08 -20.02 15.40
N SER A 149 3.19 -20.75 14.28
CA SER A 149 2.73 -20.24 12.97
C SER A 149 1.22 -20.03 12.95
N LEU A 150 0.43 -20.94 13.52
CA LEU A 150 -1.03 -20.82 13.65
C LEU A 150 -1.42 -19.59 14.49
N LEU A 151 -0.80 -19.44 15.68
CA LEU A 151 -1.06 -18.27 16.53
C LEU A 151 -0.66 -16.96 15.87
N GLY A 152 0.48 -16.92 15.16
CA GLY A 152 0.91 -15.77 14.39
C GLY A 152 -0.07 -15.39 13.28
N GLY A 153 -0.52 -16.37 12.50
CA GLY A 153 -1.50 -16.18 11.44
C GLY A 153 -2.88 -15.69 11.95
N LEU A 154 -3.36 -16.27 13.08
CA LEU A 154 -4.61 -15.83 13.71
C LEU A 154 -4.51 -14.40 14.28
N ARG A 155 -3.40 -14.04 14.93
CA ARG A 155 -3.18 -12.68 15.43
C ARG A 155 -3.12 -11.67 14.28
N ALA A 156 -2.38 -12.00 13.21
CA ALA A 156 -2.28 -11.16 12.03
C ALA A 156 -3.63 -10.92 11.37
N SER A 157 -4.38 -11.99 11.08
CA SER A 157 -5.69 -11.87 10.43
C SER A 157 -6.71 -11.14 11.30
N ALA A 158 -6.73 -11.37 12.62
CA ALA A 158 -7.59 -10.63 13.53
C ALA A 158 -7.25 -9.13 13.57
N GLN A 159 -5.97 -8.77 13.53
CA GLN A 159 -5.52 -7.38 13.43
C GLN A 159 -5.99 -6.75 12.12
N MET A 160 -5.67 -7.34 10.99
CA MET A 160 -5.99 -6.80 9.67
C MET A 160 -7.50 -6.57 9.52
N VAL A 161 -8.34 -7.58 9.81
CA VAL A 161 -9.81 -7.45 9.73
C VAL A 161 -10.36 -6.37 10.66
N SER A 162 -9.83 -6.25 11.89
CA SER A 162 -10.30 -5.24 12.85
C SER A 162 -9.97 -3.82 12.41
N TYR A 163 -8.79 -3.60 11.86
CA TYR A 163 -8.37 -2.28 11.42
C TYR A 163 -8.92 -1.88 10.05
N GLU A 164 -9.24 -2.85 9.20
CA GLU A 164 -9.91 -2.63 7.92
C GLU A 164 -11.27 -1.93 8.09
N ILE A 165 -12.03 -2.25 9.13
CA ILE A 165 -13.29 -1.57 9.44
C ILE A 165 -13.03 -0.07 9.71
N SER A 166 -12.05 0.24 10.54
CA SER A 166 -11.69 1.63 10.86
C SER A 166 -11.12 2.37 9.66
N LEU A 167 -10.35 1.69 8.81
CA LEU A 167 -9.82 2.21 7.55
C LEU A 167 -10.96 2.55 6.61
N GLY A 168 -11.87 1.61 6.36
CA GLY A 168 -13.04 1.82 5.50
C GLY A 168 -13.88 3.02 5.96
N LEU A 169 -14.22 3.10 7.26
CA LEU A 169 -14.99 4.21 7.83
C LEU A 169 -14.28 5.56 7.67
N SER A 170 -12.96 5.61 7.80
CA SER A 170 -12.18 6.84 7.61
C SER A 170 -12.26 7.39 6.19
N LEU A 171 -12.44 6.50 5.20
CA LEU A 171 -12.56 6.87 3.78
C LEU A 171 -13.97 7.33 3.39
N VAL A 172 -15.00 6.87 4.10
CA VAL A 172 -16.39 7.27 3.80
C VAL A 172 -16.58 8.79 3.89
N GLY A 173 -15.91 9.48 4.81
CA GLY A 173 -15.94 10.93 4.88
C GLY A 173 -15.49 11.61 3.58
N VAL A 174 -14.42 11.12 2.96
CA VAL A 174 -13.94 11.61 1.65
C VAL A 174 -14.94 11.29 0.55
N LEU A 175 -15.58 10.11 0.57
CA LEU A 175 -16.60 9.73 -0.40
C LEU A 175 -17.84 10.62 -0.33
N ILE A 176 -18.30 10.97 0.86
CA ILE A 176 -19.43 11.89 1.06
C ILE A 176 -19.11 13.26 0.46
N MET A 177 -17.89 13.76 0.67
CA MET A 177 -17.47 15.07 0.13
C MET A 177 -17.30 15.08 -1.39
N SER A 178 -16.82 13.99 -1.97
CA SER A 178 -16.57 13.90 -3.42
C SER A 178 -17.79 13.44 -4.23
N GLY A 179 -18.76 12.75 -3.59
CA GLY A 179 -19.94 12.19 -4.25
C GLY A 179 -19.63 11.07 -5.26
N SER A 180 -18.41 10.52 -5.28
CA SER A 180 -17.98 9.50 -6.25
C SER A 180 -17.08 8.46 -5.60
N PHE A 181 -17.14 7.20 -6.10
CA PHE A 181 -16.21 6.12 -5.76
C PHE A 181 -15.03 6.03 -6.73
N SER A 182 -15.04 6.81 -7.82
CA SER A 182 -13.98 6.88 -8.79
C SER A 182 -12.79 7.65 -8.20
N LEU A 183 -11.61 7.03 -8.17
CA LEU A 183 -10.39 7.66 -7.67
C LEU A 183 -10.01 8.90 -8.49
N ARG A 184 -10.30 8.91 -9.79
CA ARG A 184 -10.05 10.05 -10.66
C ARG A 184 -10.94 11.23 -10.31
N ASP A 185 -12.24 11.01 -10.09
CA ASP A 185 -13.17 12.06 -9.73
C ASP A 185 -12.83 12.67 -8.37
N ILE A 186 -12.45 11.82 -7.40
CA ILE A 186 -11.99 12.28 -6.08
C ILE A 186 -10.77 13.20 -6.19
N VAL A 187 -9.80 12.88 -7.05
CA VAL A 187 -8.63 13.74 -7.27
C VAL A 187 -9.02 15.02 -8.00
N ASN A 188 -9.90 14.94 -9.00
CA ASN A 188 -10.37 16.11 -9.72
C ASN A 188 -11.16 17.07 -8.83
N ALA A 189 -11.96 16.56 -7.90
CA ALA A 189 -12.67 17.35 -6.89
C ALA A 189 -11.72 18.14 -5.95
N GLN A 190 -10.50 17.66 -5.76
CA GLN A 190 -9.45 18.31 -4.96
C GLN A 190 -8.62 19.32 -5.77
N GLY A 191 -9.01 19.63 -7.01
CA GLY A 191 -8.37 20.64 -7.84
C GLY A 191 -8.63 22.07 -7.34
N GLY A 192 -7.65 22.99 -7.55
CA GLY A 192 -7.76 24.39 -7.17
C GLY A 192 -7.13 24.74 -5.82
N HIS A 193 -7.35 25.99 -5.37
CA HIS A 193 -6.77 26.54 -4.15
C HIS A 193 -7.82 27.29 -3.34
N PHE A 194 -7.74 27.22 -2.01
CA PHE A 194 -8.44 28.11 -1.09
C PHE A 194 -7.61 29.39 -0.90
N TRP A 195 -8.26 30.54 -0.94
CA TRP A 195 -7.62 31.87 -0.76
C TRP A 195 -6.37 32.10 -1.61
N GLY A 196 -6.25 31.39 -2.73
CA GLY A 196 -5.18 31.56 -3.70
C GLY A 196 -3.86 30.86 -3.39
N PHE A 197 -3.64 30.32 -2.20
CA PHE A 197 -2.36 29.68 -1.81
C PHE A 197 -2.49 28.31 -1.13
N ILE A 198 -3.59 27.98 -0.45
CA ILE A 198 -3.80 26.67 0.18
C ILE A 198 -4.45 25.73 -0.83
N PRO A 199 -3.84 24.57 -1.15
CA PRO A 199 -4.45 23.61 -2.06
C PRO A 199 -5.73 23.02 -1.45
N ARG A 200 -6.75 22.79 -2.29
CA ARG A 200 -8.04 22.18 -1.89
C ARG A 200 -7.96 20.70 -1.61
N TRP A 201 -6.91 20.27 -0.93
CA TRP A 201 -6.77 18.87 -0.54
C TRP A 201 -7.73 18.55 0.61
N ASN A 202 -8.28 17.33 0.61
CA ASN A 202 -9.26 16.91 1.62
C ASN A 202 -8.72 17.00 3.05
N ILE A 203 -7.42 16.85 3.26
CA ILE A 203 -6.80 17.01 4.59
C ILE A 203 -7.03 18.42 5.16
N PHE A 204 -7.00 19.46 4.32
CA PHE A 204 -7.26 20.84 4.72
C PHE A 204 -8.76 21.19 4.66
N HIS A 205 -9.57 20.35 4.00
CA HIS A 205 -11.00 20.51 3.83
C HIS A 205 -11.81 19.66 4.84
N GLY A 206 -11.41 19.68 6.12
CA GLY A 206 -12.16 19.03 7.19
C GLY A 206 -11.90 17.54 7.41
N GLN A 207 -11.06 16.88 6.58
CA GLN A 207 -10.75 15.44 6.71
C GLN A 207 -9.42 15.15 7.45
N PHE A 208 -8.97 16.07 8.30
CA PHE A 208 -7.76 15.85 9.11
C PHE A 208 -7.89 14.64 10.05
N ILE A 209 -9.06 14.54 10.73
CA ILE A 209 -9.35 13.39 11.62
C ILE A 209 -9.49 12.11 10.82
N GLY A 210 -10.18 12.17 9.66
CA GLY A 210 -10.28 11.04 8.74
C GLY A 210 -8.91 10.55 8.26
N PHE A 211 -8.01 11.47 7.90
CA PHE A 211 -6.64 11.14 7.54
C PHE A 211 -5.85 10.49 8.68
N PHE A 212 -5.98 11.01 9.91
CA PHE A 212 -5.33 10.40 11.07
C PHE A 212 -5.82 8.97 11.31
N CYS A 213 -7.14 8.74 11.29
CA CYS A 213 -7.72 7.40 11.41
C CYS A 213 -7.23 6.47 10.29
N TYR A 214 -7.23 6.98 9.05
CA TYR A 214 -6.71 6.25 7.89
C TYR A 214 -5.26 5.83 8.09
N LEU A 215 -4.39 6.78 8.46
CA LEU A 215 -2.96 6.53 8.60
C LEU A 215 -2.67 5.46 9.66
N MET A 216 -3.31 5.55 10.83
CA MET A 216 -3.14 4.55 11.89
C MET A 216 -3.65 3.16 11.49
N ALA A 217 -4.82 3.10 10.85
CA ALA A 217 -5.38 1.85 10.36
C ALA A 217 -4.50 1.23 9.25
N ALA A 218 -3.96 2.05 8.37
CA ALA A 218 -3.07 1.65 7.29
C ALA A 218 -1.76 1.02 7.80
N TYR A 219 -1.17 1.60 8.85
CA TYR A 219 0.00 0.99 9.52
C TYR A 219 -0.32 -0.39 10.10
N ALA A 220 -1.51 -0.54 10.69
CA ALA A 220 -1.94 -1.80 11.28
C ALA A 220 -2.27 -2.86 10.21
N GLU A 221 -2.86 -2.45 9.08
CA GLU A 221 -3.18 -3.34 7.96
C GLU A 221 -1.91 -3.88 7.27
N THR A 222 -0.88 -3.05 7.15
CA THR A 222 0.41 -3.44 6.56
C THR A 222 1.33 -4.17 7.54
N ASN A 223 0.88 -4.51 8.75
CA ASN A 223 1.66 -5.19 9.80
C ASN A 223 3.03 -4.54 10.07
N ARG A 224 3.14 -3.22 9.97
CA ARG A 224 4.40 -2.49 10.20
C ARG A 224 4.52 -1.96 11.62
N ILE A 225 5.73 -1.86 12.12
CA ILE A 225 6.00 -1.22 13.43
C ILE A 225 5.35 0.19 13.45
N PRO A 226 4.58 0.53 14.49
CA PRO A 226 4.52 -0.10 15.82
C PRO A 226 3.51 -1.28 15.95
N PHE A 227 2.81 -1.69 14.89
CA PHE A 227 1.75 -2.70 14.88
C PHE A 227 2.22 -4.07 14.33
N ASP A 228 3.50 -4.35 14.32
CA ASP A 228 4.14 -5.56 13.81
C ASP A 228 4.11 -6.71 14.84
N LEU A 229 2.93 -7.18 15.16
CA LEU A 229 2.71 -8.29 16.10
C LEU A 229 2.80 -9.68 15.46
N PRO A 230 2.48 -9.85 14.17
CA PRO A 230 2.59 -11.14 13.51
C PRO A 230 4.01 -11.68 13.44
N GLU A 231 4.99 -10.77 13.30
CA GLU A 231 6.43 -11.10 13.19
C GLU A 231 7.18 -10.97 14.51
N ALA A 232 6.47 -10.82 15.65
CA ALA A 232 7.13 -10.62 16.94
C ALA A 232 8.10 -11.75 17.27
N GLU A 233 9.37 -11.62 16.85
CA GLU A 233 10.43 -12.62 17.02
C GLU A 233 10.60 -13.03 18.49
N THR A 234 10.35 -12.11 19.41
CA THR A 234 10.47 -12.35 20.85
C THR A 234 9.34 -13.18 21.43
N GLU A 235 8.17 -13.27 20.76
CA GLU A 235 7.00 -13.99 21.25
C GLU A 235 6.68 -15.24 20.43
N LEU A 236 6.79 -15.18 19.09
CA LEU A 236 6.28 -16.19 18.15
C LEU A 236 7.34 -16.70 17.16
N VAL A 237 8.63 -16.50 17.42
CA VAL A 237 9.79 -16.85 16.57
C VAL A 237 9.79 -16.04 15.28
N ALA A 238 8.95 -16.38 14.28
CA ALA A 238 8.75 -15.62 13.05
C ALA A 238 7.26 -15.63 12.64
N GLY A 239 6.36 -15.89 13.59
CA GLY A 239 4.93 -15.90 13.34
C GLY A 239 4.51 -16.84 12.21
N TYR A 240 3.66 -16.37 11.28
CA TYR A 240 3.16 -17.19 10.17
C TYR A 240 4.24 -17.54 9.12
N HIS A 241 5.40 -16.83 9.11
CA HIS A 241 6.52 -17.10 8.22
C HIS A 241 7.45 -18.24 8.68
N THR A 242 7.26 -18.78 9.87
CA THR A 242 8.23 -19.70 10.54
C THR A 242 8.65 -20.87 9.67
N GLU A 243 7.72 -21.46 8.91
CA GLU A 243 7.98 -22.64 8.06
C GLU A 243 8.32 -22.27 6.59
N TYR A 244 8.23 -20.99 6.23
CA TYR A 244 8.47 -20.54 4.85
C TYR A 244 9.94 -20.22 4.62
N SER A 245 10.47 -20.63 3.45
CA SER A 245 11.85 -20.38 3.04
C SER A 245 11.94 -19.89 1.60
N ALA A 246 13.12 -19.47 1.19
CA ALA A 246 13.46 -19.09 -0.18
C ALA A 246 12.43 -18.14 -0.84
N MET A 247 11.97 -18.46 -2.05
CA MET A 247 11.06 -17.63 -2.81
C MET A 247 9.69 -17.49 -2.18
N LYS A 248 9.18 -18.51 -1.48
CA LYS A 248 7.88 -18.45 -0.78
C LYS A 248 7.88 -17.36 0.31
N PHE A 249 8.96 -17.27 1.08
CA PHE A 249 9.16 -16.21 2.05
C PHE A 249 9.25 -14.82 1.38
N ALA A 250 10.04 -14.71 0.30
CA ALA A 250 10.17 -13.47 -0.45
C ALA A 250 8.83 -12.96 -1.01
N MET A 251 7.91 -13.86 -1.39
CA MET A 251 6.58 -13.50 -1.87
C MET A 251 5.73 -12.80 -0.82
N PHE A 252 5.76 -13.21 0.45
CA PHE A 252 5.05 -12.51 1.52
C PHE A 252 5.63 -11.11 1.74
N PHE A 253 6.95 -10.99 1.80
CA PHE A 253 7.59 -9.67 1.89
C PHE A 253 7.25 -8.76 0.72
N MET A 254 7.25 -9.31 -0.50
CA MET A 254 6.87 -8.57 -1.70
C MET A 254 5.42 -8.08 -1.62
N ALA A 255 4.49 -8.92 -1.14
CA ALA A 255 3.09 -8.54 -0.94
C ALA A 255 2.94 -7.43 0.11
N GLU A 256 3.65 -7.54 1.23
CA GLU A 256 3.62 -6.53 2.29
C GLU A 256 4.12 -5.15 1.82
N TYR A 257 5.26 -5.10 1.12
CA TYR A 257 5.76 -3.83 0.57
C TYR A 257 4.87 -3.30 -0.56
N ALA A 258 4.27 -4.17 -1.37
CA ALA A 258 3.30 -3.75 -2.40
C ALA A 258 2.06 -3.14 -1.74
N ASN A 259 1.51 -3.74 -0.67
CA ASN A 259 0.41 -3.17 0.09
C ASN A 259 0.78 -1.82 0.72
N MET A 260 1.99 -1.69 1.27
CA MET A 260 2.48 -0.42 1.80
C MET A 260 2.51 0.69 0.73
N ILE A 261 2.92 0.38 -0.49
CA ILE A 261 2.87 1.32 -1.62
C ILE A 261 1.42 1.63 -1.99
N THR A 262 0.53 0.63 -2.08
CA THR A 262 -0.90 0.82 -2.38
C THR A 262 -1.57 1.75 -1.39
N VAL A 263 -1.34 1.55 -0.10
CA VAL A 263 -1.88 2.41 0.97
C VAL A 263 -1.31 3.83 0.87
N ALA A 264 -0.02 4.01 0.57
CA ALA A 264 0.59 5.31 0.33
C ALA A 264 -0.02 6.01 -0.91
N CYS A 265 -0.33 5.26 -1.97
CA CYS A 265 -1.06 5.78 -3.13
C CYS A 265 -2.47 6.25 -2.75
N LEU A 266 -3.23 5.44 -1.99
CA LEU A 266 -4.56 5.82 -1.52
C LEU A 266 -4.53 7.06 -0.63
N ALA A 267 -3.60 7.16 0.32
CA ALA A 267 -3.39 8.36 1.14
C ALA A 267 -3.22 9.60 0.26
N THR A 268 -2.37 9.48 -0.76
CA THR A 268 -2.06 10.57 -1.68
C THR A 268 -3.28 10.97 -2.53
N LEU A 269 -4.03 10.00 -3.06
CA LEU A 269 -5.21 10.26 -3.92
C LEU A 269 -6.37 10.85 -3.13
N LEU A 270 -6.64 10.32 -1.94
CA LEU A 270 -7.84 10.64 -1.18
C LEU A 270 -7.67 11.90 -0.32
N PHE A 271 -6.48 12.17 0.21
CA PHE A 271 -6.26 13.26 1.17
C PHE A 271 -5.34 14.37 0.66
N PHE A 272 -4.40 14.07 -0.26
CA PHE A 272 -3.37 15.02 -0.72
C PHE A 272 -3.50 15.41 -2.18
N GLY A 273 -4.69 15.26 -2.77
CA GLY A 273 -4.98 15.70 -4.13
C GLY A 273 -4.26 14.93 -5.24
N GLY A 274 -3.81 13.70 -4.98
CA GLY A 274 -3.21 12.82 -5.99
C GLY A 274 -2.03 13.49 -6.71
N TRP A 275 -2.15 13.59 -8.03
CA TRP A 275 -1.16 14.20 -8.92
C TRP A 275 -1.22 15.73 -8.99
N ASN A 276 -2.16 16.38 -8.29
CA ASN A 276 -2.28 17.83 -8.30
C ASN A 276 -1.07 18.47 -7.61
N GLY A 277 -0.44 19.40 -8.34
CA GLY A 277 0.71 20.15 -7.89
C GLY A 277 1.00 21.32 -8.84
N PRO A 278 1.97 22.20 -8.53
CA PRO A 278 2.34 23.32 -9.38
C PRO A 278 2.79 22.84 -10.76
N LEU A 279 2.23 23.42 -11.81
CA LEU A 279 2.61 23.16 -13.21
C LEU A 279 3.46 24.34 -13.71
N PHE A 280 4.66 24.05 -14.21
CA PHE A 280 5.57 25.05 -14.75
C PHE A 280 6.38 24.47 -15.91
N GLY A 281 6.95 25.33 -16.75
CA GLY A 281 7.86 24.95 -17.83
C GLY A 281 7.15 24.58 -19.16
N PRO A 282 7.88 23.96 -20.11
CA PRO A 282 7.40 23.60 -21.42
C PRO A 282 6.32 22.51 -21.39
N PRO A 283 5.52 22.33 -22.47
CA PRO A 283 4.38 21.37 -22.50
C PRO A 283 4.77 19.93 -22.15
N ILE A 284 5.95 19.48 -22.54
CA ILE A 284 6.45 18.13 -22.22
C ILE A 284 6.63 17.99 -20.71
N LEU A 285 7.21 18.99 -20.05
CA LEU A 285 7.39 18.99 -18.60
C LEU A 285 6.06 18.99 -17.86
N GLN A 286 5.08 19.77 -18.33
CA GLN A 286 3.72 19.81 -17.79
C GLN A 286 2.99 18.45 -17.89
N ALA A 287 3.32 17.62 -18.86
CA ALA A 287 2.78 16.27 -18.99
C ALA A 287 3.40 15.29 -17.97
N VAL A 288 4.66 15.49 -17.60
CA VAL A 288 5.40 14.61 -16.66
C VAL A 288 5.23 15.04 -15.19
N LEU A 289 5.08 16.33 -14.92
CA LEU A 289 4.97 16.89 -13.57
C LEU A 289 3.87 16.23 -12.71
N PRO A 290 2.67 15.92 -13.21
CA PRO A 290 1.66 15.22 -12.41
C PRO A 290 2.16 13.87 -11.86
N VAL A 291 2.79 13.07 -12.69
CA VAL A 291 3.36 11.77 -12.28
C VAL A 291 4.49 11.98 -11.25
N PHE A 292 5.34 12.99 -11.46
CA PHE A 292 6.40 13.35 -10.51
C PHE A 292 5.84 13.78 -9.15
N TRP A 293 4.82 14.65 -9.10
CA TRP A 293 4.20 15.08 -7.85
C TRP A 293 3.53 13.91 -7.12
N PHE A 294 2.88 13.02 -7.86
CA PHE A 294 2.30 11.82 -7.29
C PHE A 294 3.37 10.92 -6.66
N ALA A 295 4.44 10.63 -7.40
CA ALA A 295 5.55 9.82 -6.92
C ALA A 295 6.26 10.45 -5.70
N LEU A 296 6.44 11.77 -5.70
CA LEU A 296 7.06 12.49 -4.58
C LEU A 296 6.24 12.39 -3.29
N LYS A 297 4.92 12.50 -3.38
CA LYS A 297 4.03 12.35 -2.23
C LYS A 297 4.05 10.92 -1.69
N ILE A 298 4.01 9.91 -2.58
CA ILE A 298 4.15 8.50 -2.18
C ILE A 298 5.48 8.28 -1.48
N PHE A 299 6.58 8.80 -2.03
CA PHE A 299 7.90 8.72 -1.41
C PHE A 299 7.89 9.33 0.01
N GLY A 300 7.20 10.45 0.22
CA GLY A 300 7.04 11.05 1.54
C GLY A 300 6.34 10.12 2.53
N PHE A 301 5.28 9.41 2.11
CA PHE A 301 4.62 8.40 2.95
C PHE A 301 5.51 7.19 3.22
N LEU A 302 6.20 6.66 2.22
CA LEU A 302 7.13 5.55 2.40
C LEU A 302 8.26 5.91 3.36
N PHE A 303 8.79 7.15 3.25
CA PHE A 303 9.79 7.65 4.18
C PHE A 303 9.22 7.76 5.60
N LEU A 304 7.97 8.22 5.76
CA LEU A 304 7.28 8.25 7.06
C LEU A 304 7.16 6.84 7.66
N TYR A 305 6.79 5.84 6.86
CA TYR A 305 6.75 4.43 7.30
C TYR A 305 8.11 3.96 7.84
N ILE A 306 9.18 4.27 7.11
CA ILE A 306 10.54 3.89 7.51
C ILE A 306 10.96 4.63 8.79
N TRP A 307 10.63 5.92 8.89
CA TRP A 307 10.96 6.74 10.06
C TRP A 307 10.27 6.22 11.32
N VAL A 308 8.98 5.98 11.24
CA VAL A 308 8.19 5.44 12.35
C VAL A 308 8.74 4.07 12.80
N ARG A 309 9.11 3.21 11.86
CA ARG A 309 9.76 1.91 12.16
C ARG A 309 11.05 2.07 12.96
N GLY A 310 11.84 3.10 12.67
CA GLY A 310 13.11 3.36 13.34
C GLY A 310 13.01 4.04 14.70
N THR A 311 11.84 4.60 15.05
CA THR A 311 11.68 5.49 16.22
C THR A 311 10.70 4.99 17.27
N LEU A 312 9.60 4.33 16.88
CA LEU A 312 8.57 3.92 17.82
C LEU A 312 8.79 2.49 18.32
N PRO A 313 8.48 2.24 19.62
CA PRO A 313 8.46 0.90 20.15
C PRO A 313 7.22 0.13 19.66
N ARG A 314 7.27 -1.20 19.77
CA ARG A 314 6.19 -2.12 19.42
C ARG A 314 5.10 -2.11 20.50
N PHE A 315 3.81 -2.15 20.08
CA PHE A 315 2.68 -2.30 21.01
C PHE A 315 2.46 -3.77 21.41
N ARG A 316 1.79 -3.98 22.56
CA ARG A 316 1.26 -5.31 22.91
C ARG A 316 -0.06 -5.56 22.19
N TYR A 317 -0.40 -6.83 21.97
CA TYR A 317 -1.60 -7.24 21.25
C TYR A 317 -2.90 -6.69 21.86
N ASP A 318 -3.04 -6.78 23.21
CA ASP A 318 -4.19 -6.25 23.95
C ASP A 318 -4.35 -4.75 23.79
N GLN A 319 -3.25 -3.99 23.87
CA GLN A 319 -3.24 -2.54 23.67
C GLN A 319 -3.62 -2.15 22.24
N LEU A 320 -3.08 -2.87 21.26
CA LEU A 320 -3.37 -2.67 19.85
C LEU A 320 -4.86 -2.90 19.58
N MET A 321 -5.43 -4.03 19.99
CA MET A 321 -6.84 -4.32 19.78
C MET A 321 -7.76 -3.32 20.52
N ALA A 322 -7.40 -2.93 21.75
CA ALA A 322 -8.12 -1.89 22.49
C ALA A 322 -8.07 -0.52 21.79
N PHE A 323 -6.93 -0.14 21.21
CA PHE A 323 -6.78 1.10 20.46
C PHE A 323 -7.66 1.11 19.21
N GLY A 324 -7.69 0.02 18.42
CA GLY A 324 -8.53 -0.10 17.24
C GLY A 324 -10.03 0.03 17.56
N TRP A 325 -10.52 -0.78 18.52
CA TRP A 325 -11.94 -0.85 18.82
C TRP A 325 -12.47 0.28 19.70
N LYS A 326 -11.71 0.72 20.72
CA LYS A 326 -12.18 1.71 21.70
C LYS A 326 -11.86 3.15 21.33
N PHE A 327 -10.87 3.38 20.47
CA PHE A 327 -10.45 4.73 20.10
C PHE A 327 -10.63 5.00 18.60
N LEU A 328 -10.03 4.21 17.71
CA LEU A 328 -10.01 4.52 16.29
C LEU A 328 -11.39 4.40 15.65
N LEU A 329 -12.11 3.32 15.92
CA LEU A 329 -13.45 3.08 15.36
C LEU A 329 -14.46 4.14 15.79
N PRO A 330 -14.61 4.50 17.09
CA PRO A 330 -15.49 5.60 17.50
C PRO A 330 -15.07 6.95 16.90
N LEU A 331 -13.76 7.23 16.80
CA LEU A 331 -13.27 8.48 16.22
C LEU A 331 -13.60 8.57 14.72
N ALA A 332 -13.45 7.47 13.98
CA ALA A 332 -13.83 7.40 12.57
C ALA A 332 -15.34 7.59 12.36
N LEU A 333 -16.18 7.01 13.23
CA LEU A 333 -17.62 7.23 13.21
C LEU A 333 -18.02 8.67 13.49
N VAL A 334 -17.40 9.30 14.48
CA VAL A 334 -17.63 10.73 14.79
C VAL A 334 -17.23 11.61 13.60
N ASN A 335 -16.08 11.35 12.98
CA ASN A 335 -15.66 12.07 11.77
C ASN A 335 -16.66 11.90 10.63
N LEU A 336 -17.16 10.69 10.42
CA LEU A 336 -18.15 10.40 9.39
C LEU A 336 -19.45 11.18 9.61
N ILE A 337 -20.00 11.16 10.82
CA ILE A 337 -21.23 11.87 11.17
C ILE A 337 -21.05 13.38 11.03
N ALA A 338 -19.93 13.92 11.54
CA ALA A 338 -19.61 15.34 11.42
C ALA A 338 -19.49 15.77 9.95
N THR A 339 -18.86 14.97 9.12
CA THR A 339 -18.75 15.24 7.67
C THR A 339 -20.11 15.19 6.98
N ALA A 340 -20.94 14.19 7.31
CA ALA A 340 -22.27 14.07 6.73
C ALA A 340 -23.16 15.30 7.08
N ILE A 341 -23.11 15.77 8.32
CA ILE A 341 -23.80 16.99 8.75
C ILE A 341 -23.25 18.22 7.99
N ALA A 342 -21.92 18.35 7.90
CA ALA A 342 -21.31 19.50 7.25
C ALA A 342 -21.59 19.58 5.74
N VAL A 343 -21.81 18.45 5.07
CA VAL A 343 -22.15 18.40 3.63
C VAL A 343 -23.64 18.57 3.40
N ALA A 344 -24.49 18.19 4.38
CA ALA A 344 -25.95 18.32 4.28
C ALA A 344 -26.44 19.76 4.54
N TRP A 345 -25.63 20.59 5.20
CA TRP A 345 -25.89 22.03 5.45
C TRP A 345 -25.19 22.91 4.43
#